data_58bd36f13f82a8298c1d2e6ab0918aef
#
_entry.id   58bd36f13f82a8298c1d2e6ab0918aef
#
_cell.length_a   1.000
_cell.length_b   1.000
_cell.length_c   1.000
_cell.angle_alpha   90.00
_cell.angle_beta   90.00
_cell.angle_gamma   90.00
#
_symmetry.space_group_name_H-M   'P 1'
#
loop_
_entity.id
_entity.type
_entity.pdbx_description
1 polymer ?
#
loop_
_entity_poly.entity_id
_entity_poly.type
_entity_poly.pdbx_seq_one_letter_code
_entity_poly.pdbx_strand_id
1 'polypeptide(L)'
;MRSCEKQIIYLIGCALNDTVPEAAVIDDIDLEALFRLANAHTLAAITCIGLEKGRAFDSAPEDTAKKWKEAKDKAIRKIMLMDAECRKITEYMKSEHIRYMPLKGMVLKDIYPRYGMRQMADYDILYDSSAQSKLQTFMTGRGYQGKGFETGVHDAYYKPPVYNFELHRALFGESHGAVLDEYYKNVSEKLLSDDGVCCRFSDEDFYIYMTAHAYKHFSNSGTGLRTLVDFYVYNLKKGGAMNREYLQSELELLGIADYERESRLLADKLFAVPKPDILDSLTEDETALLEYYLGSGTYGTVSNRVSKKMTEIQGDGKPISGRTKLKYILSRLFPGRQWCKENYPFFYKYPVFLPALWIYRIFRGLVKRRKHIAGEIKTVKKANI
;
A
#
# COMPACT_ATOMS: atom_id res chain seq x y z
N MET A 1 24.27 2.25 -0.15
CA MET A 1 23.09 2.94 0.43
C MET A 1 23.48 4.25 1.09
N ARG A 2 22.56 5.23 1.13
CA ARG A 2 22.82 6.56 1.74
C ARG A 2 22.71 6.49 3.26
N SER A 3 23.36 7.43 3.98
CA SER A 3 23.29 7.48 5.46
C SER A 3 21.87 7.51 6.01
N CYS A 4 20.96 8.34 5.45
CA CYS A 4 19.58 8.40 5.91
C CYS A 4 18.78 7.09 5.71
N GLU A 5 19.18 6.21 4.77
CA GLU A 5 18.53 4.91 4.59
C GLU A 5 18.92 3.93 5.71
N LYS A 6 20.17 3.97 6.17
CA LYS A 6 20.61 3.24 7.37
C LYS A 6 19.91 3.76 8.62
N GLN A 7 19.89 5.07 8.78
CA GLN A 7 19.32 5.74 9.95
C GLN A 7 17.80 5.50 10.10
N ILE A 8 17.01 5.57 9.01
CA ILE A 8 15.55 5.33 9.11
C ILE A 8 15.23 3.89 9.54
N ILE A 9 15.94 2.90 8.99
CA ILE A 9 15.75 1.48 9.32
C ILE A 9 16.10 1.25 10.80
N TYR A 10 17.25 1.75 11.25
CA TYR A 10 17.68 1.63 12.62
C TYR A 10 16.69 2.27 13.61
N LEU A 11 16.25 3.52 13.36
CA LEU A 11 15.32 4.24 14.20
C LEU A 11 13.94 3.58 14.28
N ILE A 12 13.45 3.03 13.17
CA ILE A 12 12.20 2.24 13.14
C ILE A 12 12.36 0.99 14.00
N GLY A 13 13.46 0.26 13.85
CA GLY A 13 13.77 -0.90 14.67
C GLY A 13 13.79 -0.54 16.16
N CYS A 14 14.46 0.54 16.55
CA CYS A 14 14.47 1.04 17.92
C CYS A 14 13.06 1.40 18.43
N ALA A 15 12.24 2.03 17.60
CA ALA A 15 10.86 2.38 17.98
C ALA A 15 9.98 1.15 18.18
N LEU A 16 10.12 0.13 17.32
CA LEU A 16 9.35 -1.12 17.38
C LEU A 16 9.70 -1.96 18.60
N ASN A 17 10.98 -2.02 18.98
CA ASN A 17 11.49 -2.85 20.06
C ASN A 17 11.67 -2.09 21.39
N ASP A 18 11.20 -0.86 21.45
CA ASP A 18 11.29 0.00 22.64
C ASP A 18 12.74 0.23 23.15
N THR A 19 13.73 0.17 22.25
CA THR A 19 15.15 0.42 22.56
C THR A 19 15.53 1.88 22.33
N VAL A 20 16.58 2.35 23.04
CA VAL A 20 17.12 3.69 22.89
C VAL A 20 18.18 3.68 21.79
N PRO A 21 18.08 4.55 20.77
CA PRO A 21 19.13 4.67 19.75
C PRO A 21 20.46 5.14 20.31
N GLU A 22 21.55 4.69 19.70
CA GLU A 22 22.91 5.11 20.05
C GLU A 22 23.12 6.60 19.76
N ALA A 23 23.75 7.33 20.70
CA ALA A 23 24.00 8.76 20.58
C ALA A 23 24.80 9.12 19.32
N ALA A 24 25.82 8.32 18.99
CA ALA A 24 26.64 8.55 17.79
C ALA A 24 25.85 8.52 16.49
N VAL A 25 24.77 7.71 16.40
CA VAL A 25 23.88 7.69 15.23
C VAL A 25 23.01 8.93 15.21
N ILE A 26 22.51 9.35 16.38
CA ILE A 26 21.64 10.52 16.52
C ILE A 26 22.37 11.81 16.12
N ASP A 27 23.61 11.95 16.54
CA ASP A 27 24.44 13.16 16.30
C ASP A 27 24.77 13.35 14.80
N ASP A 28 24.76 12.28 14.00
CA ASP A 28 25.06 12.30 12.54
C ASP A 28 23.80 12.44 11.65
N ILE A 29 22.63 12.71 12.23
CA ILE A 29 21.37 12.73 11.45
C ILE A 29 21.13 14.08 10.75
N ASP A 30 21.00 14.05 9.41
CA ASP A 30 20.30 15.11 8.69
C ASP A 30 18.78 14.94 8.84
N LEU A 31 18.21 15.62 9.85
CA LEU A 31 16.78 15.54 10.18
C LEU A 31 15.85 15.95 9.02
N GLU A 32 16.28 16.85 8.12
CA GLU A 32 15.47 17.27 6.98
C GLU A 32 15.48 16.22 5.84
N ALA A 33 16.65 15.65 5.55
CA ALA A 33 16.74 14.56 4.57
C ALA A 33 15.98 13.32 5.05
N LEU A 34 16.13 12.96 6.33
CA LEU A 34 15.43 11.84 6.96
C LEU A 34 13.92 12.08 6.96
N PHE A 35 13.44 13.30 7.22
CA PHE A 35 12.02 13.63 7.16
C PHE A 35 11.42 13.42 5.78
N ARG A 36 12.14 13.85 4.73
CA ARG A 36 11.69 13.61 3.33
C ARG A 36 11.56 12.12 3.03
N LEU A 37 12.53 11.31 3.44
CA LEU A 37 12.51 9.86 3.25
C LEU A 37 11.37 9.21 4.04
N ALA A 38 11.23 9.56 5.33
CA ALA A 38 10.18 9.03 6.19
C ALA A 38 8.77 9.34 5.65
N ASN A 39 8.53 10.55 5.14
CA ASN A 39 7.26 10.90 4.51
C ASN A 39 7.02 10.17 3.19
N ALA A 40 8.05 9.96 2.37
CA ALA A 40 7.92 9.21 1.12
C ALA A 40 7.44 7.76 1.37
N HIS A 41 7.75 7.21 2.53
CA HIS A 41 7.35 5.87 2.97
C HIS A 41 6.17 5.85 3.96
N THR A 42 5.58 7.01 4.31
CA THR A 42 4.54 7.13 5.35
C THR A 42 4.95 6.51 6.69
N LEU A 43 6.20 6.79 7.10
CA LEU A 43 6.84 6.29 8.31
C LEU A 43 7.29 7.43 9.26
N ALA A 44 6.89 8.69 8.99
CA ALA A 44 7.33 9.84 9.78
C ALA A 44 6.93 9.71 11.27
N ALA A 45 5.76 9.16 11.58
CA ALA A 45 5.31 9.02 12.96
C ALA A 45 6.16 8.02 13.76
N ILE A 46 6.43 6.84 13.21
CA ILE A 46 7.25 5.82 13.89
C ILE A 46 8.72 6.25 13.97
N THR A 47 9.26 6.88 12.91
CA THR A 47 10.63 7.42 12.92
C THR A 47 10.77 8.54 13.95
N CYS A 48 9.75 9.42 14.10
CA CYS A 48 9.72 10.45 15.12
C CYS A 48 9.82 9.87 16.53
N ILE A 49 9.15 8.74 16.81
CA ILE A 49 9.24 8.04 18.09
C ILE A 49 10.67 7.56 18.35
N GLY A 50 11.36 7.01 17.35
CA GLY A 50 12.77 6.64 17.45
C GLY A 50 13.68 7.84 17.76
N LEU A 51 13.47 8.96 17.06
CA LEU A 51 14.19 10.23 17.30
C LEU A 51 13.95 10.79 18.71
N GLU A 52 12.70 10.77 19.19
CA GLU A 52 12.37 11.20 20.56
C GLU A 52 13.09 10.34 21.61
N LYS A 53 13.13 9.01 21.42
CA LYS A 53 13.86 8.11 22.31
C LYS A 53 15.36 8.38 22.36
N GLY A 54 15.95 8.70 21.19
CA GLY A 54 17.35 9.08 21.08
C GLY A 54 17.63 10.53 21.47
N ARG A 55 16.61 11.31 21.90
CA ARG A 55 16.72 12.72 22.27
C ARG A 55 17.27 13.61 21.14
N ALA A 56 16.99 13.22 19.88
CA ALA A 56 17.48 13.94 18.69
C ALA A 56 17.02 15.42 18.61
N PHE A 57 15.96 15.76 19.32
CA PHE A 57 15.37 17.10 19.28
C PHE A 57 15.93 18.05 20.35
N ASP A 58 16.81 17.58 21.28
CA ASP A 58 17.38 18.41 22.32
C ASP A 58 18.36 19.43 21.74
N SER A 59 19.07 19.10 20.65
CA SER A 59 19.99 19.94 19.91
C SER A 59 19.51 20.45 18.57
N ALA A 60 18.30 20.00 18.14
CA ALA A 60 17.76 20.35 16.83
C ALA A 60 17.20 21.78 16.79
N PRO A 61 17.20 22.43 15.60
CA PRO A 61 16.44 23.66 15.39
C PRO A 61 14.98 23.49 15.75
N GLU A 62 14.40 24.47 16.45
CA GLU A 62 13.00 24.38 16.95
C GLU A 62 11.99 24.08 15.84
N ASP A 63 12.11 24.72 14.68
CA ASP A 63 11.21 24.49 13.53
C ASP A 63 11.31 23.05 13.00
N THR A 64 12.51 22.47 12.99
CA THR A 64 12.71 21.08 12.56
C THR A 64 12.10 20.10 13.56
N ALA A 65 12.34 20.29 14.86
CA ALA A 65 11.75 19.50 15.93
C ALA A 65 10.22 19.57 15.90
N LYS A 66 9.67 20.79 15.74
CA LYS A 66 8.23 21.03 15.62
C LYS A 66 7.62 20.31 14.43
N LYS A 67 8.25 20.38 13.26
CA LYS A 67 7.82 19.71 12.03
C LYS A 67 7.66 18.19 12.21
N TRP A 68 8.60 17.53 12.88
CA TRP A 68 8.54 16.10 13.18
C TRP A 68 7.40 15.76 14.15
N LYS A 69 7.30 16.52 15.25
CA LYS A 69 6.23 16.35 16.25
C LYS A 69 4.85 16.56 15.64
N GLU A 70 4.68 17.61 14.85
CA GLU A 70 3.42 17.88 14.14
C GLU A 70 3.03 16.76 13.17
N ALA A 71 3.99 16.14 12.45
CA ALA A 71 3.72 15.01 11.57
C ALA A 71 3.23 13.78 12.35
N LYS A 72 3.86 13.47 13.51
CA LYS A 72 3.40 12.41 14.42
C LYS A 72 2.00 12.70 14.96
N ASP A 73 1.79 13.89 15.51
CA ASP A 73 0.50 14.28 16.10
C ASP A 73 -0.63 14.32 15.07
N LYS A 74 -0.32 14.75 13.84
CA LYS A 74 -1.26 14.71 12.72
C LYS A 74 -1.66 13.28 12.37
N ALA A 75 -0.71 12.34 12.38
CA ALA A 75 -1.00 10.92 12.15
C ALA A 75 -1.92 10.35 13.22
N ILE A 76 -1.63 10.61 14.50
CA ILE A 76 -2.45 10.20 15.64
C ILE A 76 -3.86 10.78 15.54
N ARG A 77 -3.98 12.11 15.37
CA ARG A 77 -5.29 12.78 15.24
C ARG A 77 -6.09 12.25 14.06
N LYS A 78 -5.43 11.97 12.92
CA LYS A 78 -6.12 11.40 11.76
C LYS A 78 -6.73 10.04 12.10
N ILE A 79 -5.99 9.15 12.76
CA ILE A 79 -6.48 7.83 13.16
C ILE A 79 -7.65 7.97 14.13
N MET A 80 -7.56 8.83 15.15
CA MET A 80 -8.65 9.08 16.11
C MET A 80 -9.95 9.53 15.41
N LEU A 81 -9.85 10.46 14.47
CA LEU A 81 -11.01 10.95 13.71
C LEU A 81 -11.58 9.86 12.80
N MET A 82 -10.70 9.12 12.11
CA MET A 82 -11.10 8.01 11.25
C MET A 82 -11.78 6.89 12.04
N ASP A 83 -11.25 6.51 13.22
CA ASP A 83 -11.84 5.52 14.10
C ASP A 83 -13.22 5.94 14.61
N ALA A 84 -13.36 7.20 15.02
CA ALA A 84 -14.64 7.75 15.49
C ALA A 84 -15.71 7.76 14.39
N GLU A 85 -15.32 8.08 13.15
CA GLU A 85 -16.25 8.07 12.03
C GLU A 85 -16.54 6.66 11.53
N CYS A 86 -15.51 5.77 11.53
CA CYS A 86 -15.66 4.37 11.20
C CYS A 86 -16.69 3.68 12.11
N ARG A 87 -16.67 3.96 13.42
CA ARG A 87 -17.70 3.43 14.34
C ARG A 87 -19.11 3.74 13.89
N LYS A 88 -19.39 4.97 13.45
CA LYS A 88 -20.73 5.36 12.97
C LYS A 88 -21.12 4.61 11.68
N ILE A 89 -20.16 4.37 10.81
CA ILE A 89 -20.39 3.59 9.58
C ILE A 89 -20.70 2.13 9.93
N THR A 90 -19.91 1.54 10.81
CA THR A 90 -20.08 0.13 11.22
C THR A 90 -21.33 -0.06 12.10
N GLU A 91 -21.73 0.91 12.93
CA GLU A 91 -22.99 0.92 13.66
C GLU A 91 -24.18 0.91 12.70
N TYR A 92 -24.14 1.74 11.63
CA TYR A 92 -25.15 1.68 10.58
C TYR A 92 -25.18 0.33 9.88
N MET A 93 -24.00 -0.24 9.52
CA MET A 93 -23.95 -1.56 8.91
C MET A 93 -24.58 -2.63 9.83
N LYS A 94 -24.31 -2.56 11.14
CA LYS A 94 -24.91 -3.47 12.14
C LYS A 94 -26.43 -3.29 12.24
N SER A 95 -26.94 -2.07 12.29
CA SER A 95 -28.39 -1.81 12.37
C SER A 95 -29.15 -2.28 11.14
N GLU A 96 -28.51 -2.27 9.96
CA GLU A 96 -29.06 -2.74 8.69
C GLU A 96 -28.73 -4.21 8.38
N HIS A 97 -28.08 -4.94 9.32
CA HIS A 97 -27.62 -6.31 9.15
C HIS A 97 -26.71 -6.52 7.92
N ILE A 98 -25.92 -5.50 7.55
CA ILE A 98 -24.97 -5.56 6.45
C ILE A 98 -23.67 -6.20 6.95
N ARG A 99 -23.34 -7.37 6.46
CA ARG A 99 -22.05 -8.03 6.80
C ARG A 99 -20.89 -7.17 6.30
N TYR A 100 -19.88 -7.00 7.17
CA TYR A 100 -18.67 -6.22 6.85
C TYR A 100 -17.44 -6.79 7.52
N MET A 101 -16.26 -6.47 6.95
CA MET A 101 -14.97 -6.84 7.50
C MET A 101 -13.98 -5.69 7.35
N PRO A 102 -13.34 -5.21 8.44
CA PRO A 102 -12.19 -4.30 8.36
C PRO A 102 -11.01 -4.96 7.63
N LEU A 103 -10.32 -4.19 6.80
CA LEU A 103 -9.23 -4.69 5.95
C LEU A 103 -7.90 -3.98 6.26
N LYS A 104 -6.81 -4.62 5.80
CA LYS A 104 -5.48 -3.99 5.68
C LYS A 104 -5.04 -3.22 6.93
N GLY A 105 -4.76 -1.92 6.74
CA GLY A 105 -4.29 -1.02 7.76
C GLY A 105 -5.20 -0.86 8.97
N MET A 106 -6.50 -1.06 8.81
CA MET A 106 -7.46 -1.01 9.94
C MET A 106 -7.18 -2.11 10.96
N VAL A 107 -6.78 -3.29 10.51
CA VAL A 107 -6.39 -4.40 11.39
C VAL A 107 -4.95 -4.21 11.90
N LEU A 108 -4.05 -3.87 10.97
CA LEU A 108 -2.62 -3.75 11.28
C LEU A 108 -2.30 -2.66 12.30
N LYS A 109 -2.97 -1.49 12.25
CA LYS A 109 -2.68 -0.38 13.18
C LYS A 109 -2.81 -0.75 14.66
N ASP A 110 -3.67 -1.71 14.97
CA ASP A 110 -3.99 -2.10 16.34
C ASP A 110 -2.97 -3.11 16.92
N ILE A 111 -2.14 -3.73 16.08
CA ILE A 111 -1.07 -4.64 16.51
C ILE A 111 0.31 -3.98 16.62
N TYR A 112 0.46 -2.74 16.15
CA TYR A 112 1.69 -1.97 16.36
C TYR A 112 1.90 -1.68 17.86
N PRO A 113 3.16 -1.58 18.34
CA PRO A 113 3.45 -1.40 19.77
C PRO A 113 2.80 -0.17 20.42
N ARG A 114 2.62 0.91 19.66
CA ARG A 114 1.99 2.15 20.13
C ARG A 114 1.01 2.69 19.11
N TYR A 115 -0.11 3.21 19.60
CA TYR A 115 -1.11 3.87 18.76
C TYR A 115 -0.49 5.05 17.97
N GLY A 116 -0.79 5.09 16.68
CA GLY A 116 -0.26 6.12 15.78
C GLY A 116 1.06 5.80 15.10
N MET A 117 1.77 4.74 15.50
CA MET A 117 2.98 4.30 14.80
C MET A 117 2.72 3.96 13.33
N ARG A 118 1.62 3.26 13.05
CA ARG A 118 1.21 2.97 11.69
C ARG A 118 0.35 4.09 11.13
N GLN A 119 0.94 4.95 10.29
CA GLN A 119 0.19 6.02 9.61
C GLN A 119 -0.84 5.45 8.63
N MET A 120 -2.03 6.07 8.63
CA MET A 120 -3.16 5.65 7.80
C MET A 120 -3.46 6.68 6.71
N ALA A 121 -3.67 6.21 5.47
CA ALA A 121 -4.12 7.04 4.36
C ALA A 121 -5.65 7.02 4.22
N ASP A 122 -6.22 5.84 4.33
CA ASP A 122 -7.60 5.44 4.10
C ASP A 122 -8.02 4.35 5.07
N TYR A 123 -9.32 4.07 5.13
CA TYR A 123 -9.89 2.92 5.82
C TYR A 123 -10.64 2.06 4.80
N ASP A 124 -10.25 0.80 4.74
CA ASP A 124 -10.77 -0.20 3.80
C ASP A 124 -11.74 -1.13 4.54
N ILE A 125 -12.95 -1.30 4.03
CA ILE A 125 -13.98 -2.18 4.61
C ILE A 125 -14.57 -3.03 3.48
N LEU A 126 -14.44 -4.36 3.58
CA LEU A 126 -15.23 -5.28 2.75
C LEU A 126 -16.66 -5.30 3.28
N TYR A 127 -17.64 -5.32 2.39
CA TYR A 127 -19.05 -5.41 2.76
C TYR A 127 -19.84 -6.30 1.79
N ASP A 128 -21.03 -6.72 2.19
CA ASP A 128 -21.96 -7.44 1.32
C ASP A 128 -22.44 -6.53 0.18
N SER A 129 -22.01 -6.83 -1.04
CA SER A 129 -22.22 -6.00 -2.23
C SER A 129 -23.71 -5.74 -2.56
N SER A 130 -24.64 -6.57 -2.06
CA SER A 130 -26.08 -6.34 -2.19
C SER A 130 -26.54 -5.05 -1.50
N ALA A 131 -25.79 -4.57 -0.52
CA ALA A 131 -26.09 -3.36 0.25
C ALA A 131 -25.51 -2.06 -0.38
N GLN A 132 -24.91 -2.10 -1.58
CA GLN A 132 -24.24 -0.96 -2.20
C GLN A 132 -25.11 0.31 -2.23
N SER A 133 -26.35 0.22 -2.70
CA SER A 133 -27.26 1.37 -2.79
C SER A 133 -27.60 1.97 -1.43
N LYS A 134 -27.79 1.13 -0.40
CA LYS A 134 -28.03 1.57 0.98
C LYS A 134 -26.82 2.34 1.52
N LEU A 135 -25.62 1.79 1.38
CA LEU A 135 -24.37 2.42 1.82
C LEU A 135 -24.07 3.70 1.06
N GLN A 136 -24.33 3.74 -0.24
CA GLN A 136 -24.19 4.95 -1.04
C GLN A 136 -25.11 6.07 -0.51
N THR A 137 -26.38 5.77 -0.23
CA THR A 137 -27.34 6.72 0.34
C THR A 137 -26.91 7.20 1.71
N PHE A 138 -26.49 6.30 2.59
CA PHE A 138 -26.00 6.63 3.92
C PHE A 138 -24.75 7.53 3.87
N MET A 139 -23.74 7.17 3.08
CA MET A 139 -22.48 7.93 2.97
C MET A 139 -22.71 9.32 2.36
N THR A 140 -23.51 9.41 1.29
CA THR A 140 -23.81 10.71 0.66
C THR A 140 -24.65 11.60 1.57
N GLY A 141 -25.62 11.05 2.30
CA GLY A 141 -26.40 11.74 3.31
C GLY A 141 -25.57 12.32 4.46
N ARG A 142 -24.39 11.73 4.73
CA ARG A 142 -23.39 12.22 5.69
C ARG A 142 -22.41 13.23 5.09
N GLY A 143 -22.60 13.64 3.83
CA GLY A 143 -21.78 14.63 3.13
C GLY A 143 -20.48 14.07 2.54
N TYR A 144 -20.37 12.76 2.32
CA TYR A 144 -19.26 12.17 1.56
C TYR A 144 -19.44 12.36 0.06
N GLN A 145 -18.34 12.64 -0.62
CA GLN A 145 -18.26 12.61 -2.07
C GLN A 145 -17.79 11.22 -2.50
N GLY A 146 -18.62 10.51 -3.25
CA GLY A 146 -18.31 9.15 -3.72
C GLY A 146 -17.76 9.10 -5.13
N LYS A 147 -16.93 8.09 -5.40
CA LYS A 147 -16.36 7.76 -6.73
C LYS A 147 -16.27 6.23 -6.88
N GLY A 148 -16.42 5.75 -8.11
CA GLY A 148 -16.15 4.34 -8.42
C GLY A 148 -17.36 3.41 -8.40
N PHE A 149 -18.57 3.92 -8.25
CA PHE A 149 -19.80 3.14 -8.05
C PHE A 149 -20.11 2.10 -9.13
N GLU A 150 -19.60 2.27 -10.33
CA GLU A 150 -19.88 1.38 -11.47
C GLU A 150 -18.66 0.58 -11.92
N THR A 151 -17.49 0.83 -11.31
CA THR A 151 -16.23 0.29 -11.81
C THR A 151 -15.32 -0.20 -10.69
N GLY A 152 -14.55 -1.25 -10.97
CA GLY A 152 -13.58 -1.79 -10.03
C GLY A 152 -14.22 -2.56 -8.87
N VAL A 153 -13.43 -2.82 -7.83
CA VAL A 153 -13.79 -3.66 -6.67
C VAL A 153 -14.22 -2.88 -5.44
N HIS A 154 -14.10 -1.53 -5.44
CA HIS A 154 -14.45 -0.70 -4.30
C HIS A 154 -15.04 0.65 -4.72
N ASP A 155 -15.79 1.24 -3.81
CA ASP A 155 -16.32 2.59 -3.88
C ASP A 155 -15.53 3.47 -2.91
N ALA A 156 -14.93 4.56 -3.41
CA ALA A 156 -14.17 5.48 -2.58
C ALA A 156 -15.02 6.67 -2.13
N TYR A 157 -15.01 6.97 -0.84
CA TYR A 157 -15.79 8.03 -0.20
C TYR A 157 -14.87 9.02 0.49
N TYR A 158 -14.93 10.29 0.06
CA TYR A 158 -14.09 11.37 0.56
C TYR A 158 -14.91 12.44 1.26
N LYS A 159 -14.46 12.89 2.43
CA LYS A 159 -14.98 14.07 3.12
C LYS A 159 -13.79 14.86 3.66
N PRO A 160 -13.32 15.87 2.88
CA PRO A 160 -12.17 16.68 3.28
C PRO A 160 -12.39 17.35 4.64
N PRO A 161 -11.30 17.66 5.37
CA PRO A 161 -9.90 17.43 4.98
C PRO A 161 -9.33 16.05 5.40
N VAL A 162 -10.07 15.18 6.10
CA VAL A 162 -9.51 14.02 6.80
C VAL A 162 -10.00 12.68 6.25
N TYR A 163 -11.30 12.55 6.01
CA TYR A 163 -11.94 11.25 5.85
C TYR A 163 -11.79 10.70 4.44
N ASN A 164 -11.29 9.46 4.38
CA ASN A 164 -11.15 8.66 3.17
C ASN A 164 -11.49 7.19 3.51
N PHE A 165 -12.61 6.70 3.00
CA PHE A 165 -13.07 5.32 3.17
C PHE A 165 -13.16 4.63 1.81
N GLU A 166 -12.64 3.42 1.70
CA GLU A 166 -12.82 2.54 0.56
C GLU A 166 -13.71 1.36 0.96
N LEU A 167 -14.95 1.36 0.47
CA LEU A 167 -15.88 0.29 0.70
C LEU A 167 -15.75 -0.74 -0.42
N HIS A 168 -15.21 -1.92 -0.08
CA HIS A 168 -14.87 -2.97 -1.01
C HIS A 168 -16.06 -3.93 -1.21
N ARG A 169 -16.42 -4.18 -2.45
CA ARG A 169 -17.40 -5.21 -2.87
C ARG A 169 -16.74 -6.56 -3.09
N ALA A 170 -15.44 -6.56 -3.39
CA ALA A 170 -14.57 -7.72 -3.51
C ALA A 170 -13.15 -7.33 -3.12
N LEU A 171 -12.32 -8.31 -2.72
CA LEU A 171 -10.93 -8.08 -2.33
C LEU A 171 -10.02 -7.87 -3.54
N PHE A 172 -10.27 -8.64 -4.60
CA PHE A 172 -9.57 -8.57 -5.87
C PHE A 172 -10.58 -8.63 -7.01
N GLY A 173 -10.17 -8.43 -8.23
CA GLY A 173 -10.93 -8.53 -9.46
C GLY A 173 -10.02 -8.85 -10.64
N GLU A 174 -10.58 -9.07 -11.82
CA GLU A 174 -9.87 -9.50 -13.05
C GLU A 174 -8.60 -8.69 -13.34
N SER A 175 -8.58 -7.40 -13.04
CA SER A 175 -7.40 -6.51 -13.24
C SER A 175 -6.22 -6.82 -12.33
N HIS A 176 -6.43 -7.58 -11.27
CA HIS A 176 -5.39 -7.96 -10.30
C HIS A 176 -4.75 -9.32 -10.60
N GLY A 177 -5.21 -10.00 -11.64
CA GLY A 177 -4.76 -11.32 -12.07
C GLY A 177 -5.79 -12.41 -11.75
N ALA A 178 -5.91 -13.37 -12.67
CA ALA A 178 -6.95 -14.42 -12.59
C ALA A 178 -6.80 -15.30 -11.33
N VAL A 179 -5.58 -15.53 -10.86
CA VAL A 179 -5.32 -16.36 -9.66
C VAL A 179 -5.90 -15.70 -8.42
N LEU A 180 -5.62 -14.40 -8.20
CA LEU A 180 -6.14 -13.67 -7.04
C LEU A 180 -7.67 -13.50 -7.11
N ASP A 181 -8.21 -13.23 -8.30
CA ASP A 181 -9.64 -13.06 -8.50
C ASP A 181 -10.40 -14.37 -8.18
N GLU A 182 -9.95 -15.49 -8.69
CA GLU A 182 -10.59 -16.79 -8.44
C GLU A 182 -10.43 -17.25 -6.99
N TYR A 183 -9.23 -17.08 -6.39
CA TYR A 183 -8.98 -17.47 -5.00
C TYR A 183 -9.87 -16.74 -4.00
N TYR A 184 -10.12 -15.44 -4.21
CA TYR A 184 -10.94 -14.64 -3.30
C TYR A 184 -12.39 -14.48 -3.73
N LYS A 185 -12.83 -15.16 -4.79
CA LYS A 185 -14.20 -15.08 -5.31
C LYS A 185 -15.25 -15.47 -4.26
N ASN A 186 -14.98 -16.52 -3.49
CA ASN A 186 -15.84 -17.02 -2.42
C ASN A 186 -15.29 -16.66 -1.03
N VAL A 187 -14.74 -15.47 -0.87
CA VAL A 187 -14.11 -15.04 0.39
C VAL A 187 -15.04 -15.17 1.60
N SER A 188 -16.36 -15.07 1.40
CA SER A 188 -17.34 -15.22 2.48
C SER A 188 -17.27 -16.57 3.21
N GLU A 189 -16.75 -17.63 2.58
CA GLU A 189 -16.58 -18.96 3.16
C GLU A 189 -15.40 -19.02 4.15
N LYS A 190 -14.41 -18.12 4.01
CA LYS A 190 -13.25 -18.01 4.89
C LYS A 190 -13.47 -17.04 6.07
N LEU A 191 -14.61 -16.39 6.15
CA LEU A 191 -14.86 -15.36 7.15
C LEU A 191 -15.41 -15.94 8.46
N LEU A 192 -14.77 -15.56 9.55
CA LEU A 192 -15.22 -15.82 10.92
C LEU A 192 -16.08 -14.63 11.39
N SER A 193 -17.12 -14.90 12.17
CA SER A 193 -17.95 -13.87 12.78
C SER A 193 -18.56 -14.35 14.08
N ASP A 194 -18.53 -13.49 15.10
CA ASP A 194 -19.10 -13.81 16.41
C ASP A 194 -20.55 -13.28 16.55
N ASP A 195 -20.91 -12.24 15.80
CA ASP A 195 -22.23 -11.59 15.80
C ASP A 195 -23.01 -11.73 14.48
N GLY A 196 -22.48 -12.49 13.53
CA GLY A 196 -23.05 -12.69 12.20
C GLY A 196 -22.92 -11.48 11.25
N VAL A 197 -22.47 -10.34 11.73
CA VAL A 197 -22.39 -9.08 10.96
C VAL A 197 -20.95 -8.58 10.81
N CYS A 198 -20.22 -8.44 11.92
CA CYS A 198 -18.81 -8.08 11.88
C CYS A 198 -17.98 -9.33 11.62
N CYS A 199 -17.31 -9.35 10.46
CA CYS A 199 -16.50 -10.48 10.03
C CYS A 199 -15.00 -10.20 10.19
N ARG A 200 -14.21 -11.27 10.27
CA ARG A 200 -12.75 -11.23 10.27
C ARG A 200 -12.19 -12.48 9.58
N PHE A 201 -10.97 -12.40 9.16
CA PHE A 201 -10.17 -13.57 8.79
C PHE A 201 -9.62 -14.28 10.04
N SER A 202 -9.18 -15.53 9.90
CA SER A 202 -8.19 -16.12 10.80
C SER A 202 -6.88 -15.32 10.73
N ASP A 203 -5.97 -15.52 11.69
CA ASP A 203 -4.67 -14.86 11.64
C ASP A 203 -3.89 -15.28 10.37
N GLU A 204 -4.01 -16.54 9.94
CA GLU A 204 -3.42 -17.07 8.72
C GLU A 204 -4.02 -16.45 7.47
N ASP A 205 -5.35 -16.46 7.33
CA ASP A 205 -6.02 -15.91 6.14
C ASP A 205 -5.80 -14.41 6.01
N PHE A 206 -5.71 -13.68 7.13
CA PHE A 206 -5.34 -12.27 7.09
C PHE A 206 -3.90 -12.08 6.63
N TYR A 207 -2.96 -12.92 7.08
CA TYR A 207 -1.58 -12.86 6.63
C TYR A 207 -1.44 -13.14 5.12
N ILE A 208 -2.16 -14.16 4.62
CA ILE A 208 -2.21 -14.49 3.19
C ILE A 208 -2.77 -13.30 2.40
N TYR A 209 -3.88 -12.72 2.87
CA TYR A 209 -4.48 -11.53 2.24
C TYR A 209 -3.55 -10.32 2.23
N MET A 210 -2.91 -10.03 3.36
CA MET A 210 -1.94 -8.95 3.50
C MET A 210 -0.78 -9.13 2.51
N THR A 211 -0.25 -10.34 2.42
CA THR A 211 0.83 -10.71 1.49
C THR A 211 0.41 -10.58 0.04
N ALA A 212 -0.75 -11.11 -0.33
CA ALA A 212 -1.30 -11.01 -1.69
C ALA A 212 -1.54 -9.55 -2.10
N HIS A 213 -2.06 -8.74 -1.18
CA HIS A 213 -2.25 -7.31 -1.41
C HIS A 213 -0.93 -6.56 -1.57
N ALA A 214 0.07 -6.85 -0.74
CA ALA A 214 1.40 -6.28 -0.84
C ALA A 214 2.10 -6.69 -2.16
N TYR A 215 1.99 -7.97 -2.55
CA TYR A 215 2.53 -8.48 -3.82
C TYR A 215 1.90 -7.80 -5.04
N LYS A 216 0.59 -7.58 -5.03
CA LYS A 216 -0.09 -6.83 -6.10
C LYS A 216 0.55 -5.46 -6.35
N HIS A 217 0.92 -4.75 -5.30
CA HIS A 217 1.62 -3.46 -5.43
C HIS A 217 3.08 -3.65 -5.80
N PHE A 218 3.79 -4.52 -5.11
CA PHE A 218 5.20 -4.85 -5.35
C PHE A 218 5.43 -5.22 -6.82
N SER A 219 4.65 -6.16 -7.33
CA SER A 219 4.80 -6.64 -8.70
C SER A 219 4.33 -5.63 -9.77
N ASN A 220 3.59 -4.58 -9.44
CA ASN A 220 3.08 -3.59 -10.42
C ASN A 220 3.90 -2.30 -10.45
N SER A 221 3.89 -1.52 -9.38
CA SER A 221 4.53 -0.21 -9.31
C SER A 221 5.57 -0.08 -8.21
N GLY A 222 5.73 -1.13 -7.43
CA GLY A 222 6.50 -1.15 -6.20
C GLY A 222 5.67 -0.80 -4.98
N THR A 223 6.20 -1.12 -3.81
CA THR A 223 5.67 -0.74 -2.50
C THR A 223 6.82 -0.31 -1.59
N GLY A 224 6.52 0.49 -0.57
CA GLY A 224 7.56 1.11 0.26
C GLY A 224 7.97 0.28 1.47
N LEU A 225 8.96 0.80 2.16
CA LEU A 225 9.55 0.23 3.39
C LEU A 225 8.48 -0.10 4.46
N ARG A 226 7.33 0.62 4.48
CA ARG A 226 6.22 0.32 5.38
C ARG A 226 5.71 -1.11 5.25
N THR A 227 5.77 -1.70 4.07
CA THR A 227 5.38 -3.10 3.84
C THR A 227 6.26 -4.07 4.64
N LEU A 228 7.58 -3.85 4.67
CA LEU A 228 8.47 -4.66 5.51
C LEU A 228 8.18 -4.47 7.01
N VAL A 229 7.85 -3.25 7.44
CA VAL A 229 7.44 -2.99 8.82
C VAL A 229 6.14 -3.74 9.16
N ASP A 230 5.15 -3.74 8.26
CA ASP A 230 3.89 -4.49 8.43
C ASP A 230 4.16 -6.01 8.54
N PHE A 231 5.04 -6.58 7.70
CA PHE A 231 5.46 -7.99 7.80
C PHE A 231 6.11 -8.31 9.15
N TYR A 232 7.07 -7.49 9.56
CA TYR A 232 7.75 -7.69 10.86
C TYR A 232 6.78 -7.65 12.03
N VAL A 233 5.97 -6.61 12.13
CA VAL A 233 5.02 -6.42 13.23
C VAL A 233 4.00 -7.56 13.29
N TYR A 234 3.49 -7.99 12.14
CA TYR A 234 2.53 -9.09 12.09
C TYR A 234 3.15 -10.40 12.56
N ASN A 235 4.32 -10.76 12.03
CA ASN A 235 5.03 -11.97 12.44
C ASN A 235 5.41 -11.95 13.93
N LEU A 236 5.87 -10.80 14.44
CA LEU A 236 6.20 -10.65 15.86
C LEU A 236 4.99 -10.91 16.76
N LYS A 237 3.80 -10.45 16.37
CA LYS A 237 2.58 -10.53 17.20
C LYS A 237 1.80 -11.83 17.02
N LYS A 238 1.78 -12.37 15.80
CA LYS A 238 0.89 -13.48 15.41
C LYS A 238 1.66 -14.72 14.94
N GLY A 239 2.89 -14.55 14.46
CA GLY A 239 3.65 -15.60 13.78
C GLY A 239 3.88 -16.88 14.58
N GLY A 240 3.97 -16.79 15.93
CA GLY A 240 4.15 -17.96 16.78
C GLY A 240 2.94 -18.89 16.89
N ALA A 241 1.73 -18.39 16.63
CA ALA A 241 0.49 -19.14 16.70
C ALA A 241 -0.03 -19.63 15.35
N MET A 242 0.48 -19.08 14.23
CA MET A 242 0.01 -19.40 12.89
C MET A 242 0.46 -20.80 12.43
N ASN A 243 -0.42 -21.51 11.73
CA ASN A 243 -0.11 -22.78 11.08
C ASN A 243 0.77 -22.54 9.83
N ARG A 244 2.05 -22.87 9.95
CA ARG A 244 3.04 -22.63 8.87
C ARG A 244 2.83 -23.51 7.65
N GLU A 245 2.35 -24.74 7.80
CA GLU A 245 2.07 -25.63 6.66
C GLU A 245 0.90 -25.09 5.84
N TYR A 246 -0.17 -24.66 6.50
CA TYR A 246 -1.31 -24.03 5.83
C TYR A 246 -0.87 -22.75 5.10
N LEU A 247 -0.11 -21.87 5.76
CA LEU A 247 0.40 -20.65 5.12
C LEU A 247 1.22 -20.97 3.88
N GLN A 248 2.14 -21.92 3.97
CA GLN A 248 3.02 -22.29 2.85
C GLN A 248 2.21 -22.80 1.67
N SER A 249 1.26 -23.70 1.90
CA SER A 249 0.42 -24.28 0.84
C SER A 249 -0.43 -23.23 0.13
N GLU A 250 -1.04 -22.29 0.87
CA GLU A 250 -1.87 -21.24 0.30
C GLU A 250 -1.04 -20.18 -0.47
N LEU A 251 0.14 -19.82 0.05
CA LEU A 251 1.07 -18.91 -0.63
C LEU A 251 1.65 -19.51 -1.92
N GLU A 252 1.92 -20.83 -1.94
CA GLU A 252 2.31 -21.56 -3.13
C GLU A 252 1.19 -21.62 -4.18
N LEU A 253 -0.05 -21.89 -3.75
CA LEU A 253 -1.23 -21.86 -4.61
C LEU A 253 -1.40 -20.49 -5.29
N LEU A 254 -1.12 -19.42 -4.55
CA LEU A 254 -1.15 -18.05 -5.06
C LEU A 254 0.09 -17.65 -5.89
N GLY A 255 1.15 -18.48 -5.90
CA GLY A 255 2.41 -18.18 -6.59
C GLY A 255 3.21 -17.02 -5.97
N ILE A 256 3.04 -16.78 -4.65
CA ILE A 256 3.67 -15.65 -3.93
C ILE A 256 4.53 -16.09 -2.74
N ALA A 257 4.79 -17.40 -2.58
CA ALA A 257 5.55 -17.95 -1.47
C ALA A 257 6.99 -17.42 -1.39
N ASP A 258 7.68 -17.30 -2.53
CA ASP A 258 9.05 -16.75 -2.57
C ASP A 258 9.06 -15.28 -2.16
N TYR A 259 8.14 -14.47 -2.69
CA TYR A 259 7.99 -13.06 -2.31
C TYR A 259 7.77 -12.89 -0.80
N GLU A 260 6.87 -13.69 -0.23
CA GLU A 260 6.61 -13.68 1.22
C GLU A 260 7.88 -14.03 1.99
N ARG A 261 8.51 -15.16 1.67
CA ARG A 261 9.70 -15.64 2.37
C ARG A 261 10.82 -14.60 2.37
N GLU A 262 11.15 -14.05 1.21
CA GLU A 262 12.24 -13.08 1.06
C GLU A 262 11.91 -11.78 1.80
N SER A 263 10.68 -11.26 1.65
CA SER A 263 10.26 -10.03 2.31
C SER A 263 10.20 -10.18 3.84
N ARG A 264 9.67 -11.29 4.33
CA ARG A 264 9.60 -11.59 5.76
C ARG A 264 10.99 -11.75 6.38
N LEU A 265 11.88 -12.53 5.76
CA LEU A 265 13.24 -12.73 6.26
C LEU A 265 14.03 -11.42 6.26
N LEU A 266 13.89 -10.60 5.22
CA LEU A 266 14.49 -9.27 5.18
C LEU A 266 13.93 -8.38 6.29
N ALA A 267 12.62 -8.36 6.50
CA ALA A 267 11.98 -7.58 7.55
C ALA A 267 12.46 -7.99 8.95
N ASP A 268 12.53 -9.28 9.22
CA ASP A 268 13.04 -9.81 10.49
C ASP A 268 14.51 -9.41 10.71
N LYS A 269 15.35 -9.55 9.66
CA LYS A 269 16.77 -9.16 9.73
C LYS A 269 16.95 -7.66 10.02
N LEU A 270 16.14 -6.81 9.39
CA LEU A 270 16.23 -5.36 9.56
C LEU A 270 15.74 -4.86 10.92
N PHE A 271 14.71 -5.50 11.50
CA PHE A 271 14.00 -4.91 12.63
C PHE A 271 14.05 -5.72 13.92
N ALA A 272 14.36 -7.03 13.92
CA ALA A 272 14.31 -7.84 15.13
C ALA A 272 15.33 -7.41 16.19
N VAL A 273 16.55 -7.07 15.76
CA VAL A 273 17.60 -6.55 16.63
C VAL A 273 18.16 -5.28 15.97
N PRO A 274 17.72 -4.09 16.41
CA PRO A 274 18.18 -2.84 15.81
C PRO A 274 19.71 -2.67 15.94
N LYS A 275 20.39 -2.51 14.79
CA LYS A 275 21.83 -2.25 14.73
C LYS A 275 22.10 -1.16 13.71
N PRO A 276 22.99 -0.18 14.00
CA PRO A 276 23.33 0.90 13.07
C PRO A 276 23.93 0.40 11.75
N ASP A 277 24.67 -0.70 11.80
CA ASP A 277 25.41 -1.32 10.70
C ASP A 277 24.69 -2.53 10.07
N ILE A 278 23.42 -2.77 10.40
CA ILE A 278 22.67 -3.95 9.95
C ILE A 278 22.73 -4.14 8.42
N LEU A 279 22.75 -3.04 7.67
CA LEU A 279 22.77 -3.07 6.21
C LEU A 279 24.09 -3.60 5.63
N ASP A 280 25.18 -3.56 6.39
CA ASP A 280 26.47 -4.07 5.97
C ASP A 280 26.52 -5.62 6.06
N SER A 281 25.53 -6.23 6.70
CA SER A 281 25.36 -7.69 6.80
C SER A 281 24.43 -8.28 5.73
N LEU A 282 23.84 -7.47 4.86
CA LEU A 282 22.93 -7.94 3.83
C LEU A 282 23.69 -8.61 2.69
N THR A 283 23.10 -9.67 2.13
CA THR A 283 23.54 -10.27 0.87
C THR A 283 23.26 -9.33 -0.31
N GLU A 284 23.76 -9.64 -1.49
CA GLU A 284 23.46 -8.87 -2.72
C GLU A 284 21.96 -8.89 -3.05
N ASP A 285 21.30 -10.04 -2.92
CA ASP A 285 19.85 -10.18 -3.18
C ASP A 285 19.02 -9.42 -2.16
N GLU A 286 19.34 -9.52 -0.87
CA GLU A 286 18.67 -8.74 0.19
C GLU A 286 18.87 -7.23 -0.01
N THR A 287 20.06 -6.83 -0.45
CA THR A 287 20.37 -5.42 -0.77
C THR A 287 19.53 -4.94 -1.94
N ALA A 288 19.47 -5.71 -3.02
CA ALA A 288 18.66 -5.38 -4.21
C ALA A 288 17.17 -5.29 -3.86
N LEU A 289 16.66 -6.22 -3.06
CA LEU A 289 15.28 -6.22 -2.58
C LEU A 289 14.99 -4.98 -1.72
N LEU A 290 15.87 -4.65 -0.78
CA LEU A 290 15.75 -3.45 0.06
C LEU A 290 15.78 -2.16 -0.77
N GLU A 291 16.70 -2.06 -1.74
CA GLU A 291 16.78 -0.92 -2.64
C GLU A 291 15.50 -0.76 -3.48
N TYR A 292 14.89 -1.86 -3.89
CA TYR A 292 13.59 -1.82 -4.56
C TYR A 292 12.49 -1.24 -3.67
N TYR A 293 12.40 -1.64 -2.39
CA TYR A 293 11.47 -1.08 -1.42
C TYR A 293 11.74 0.41 -1.16
N LEU A 294 12.99 0.80 -0.94
CA LEU A 294 13.41 2.18 -0.70
C LEU A 294 13.16 3.09 -1.92
N GLY A 295 13.43 2.57 -3.12
CA GLY A 295 13.21 3.32 -4.36
C GLY A 295 11.75 3.48 -4.75
N SER A 296 10.86 2.66 -4.21
CA SER A 296 9.44 2.64 -4.59
C SER A 296 8.59 3.68 -3.84
N GLY A 297 8.93 3.99 -2.59
CA GLY A 297 8.02 4.75 -1.71
C GLY A 297 6.69 4.02 -1.49
N THR A 298 5.82 4.57 -0.65
CA THR A 298 4.58 3.89 -0.23
C THR A 298 3.65 3.49 -1.38
N TYR A 299 3.59 4.30 -2.44
CA TYR A 299 2.60 4.13 -3.52
C TYR A 299 3.22 3.64 -4.84
N GLY A 300 4.48 3.21 -4.80
CA GLY A 300 5.21 2.82 -5.98
C GLY A 300 5.60 4.00 -6.88
N THR A 301 6.29 3.71 -7.97
CA THR A 301 6.74 4.75 -8.91
C THR A 301 6.17 4.54 -10.32
N VAL A 302 6.04 5.64 -11.03
CA VAL A 302 5.71 5.60 -12.47
C VAL A 302 6.80 4.83 -13.22
N SER A 303 8.06 4.97 -12.80
CA SER A 303 9.19 4.28 -13.40
C SER A 303 9.03 2.76 -13.33
N ASN A 304 8.78 2.23 -12.13
CA ASN A 304 8.62 0.78 -11.92
C ASN A 304 7.47 0.22 -12.75
N ARG A 305 6.31 0.91 -12.75
CA ARG A 305 5.16 0.51 -13.55
C ARG A 305 5.44 0.50 -15.06
N VAL A 306 6.16 1.52 -15.56
CA VAL A 306 6.54 1.61 -16.97
C VAL A 306 7.51 0.49 -17.32
N SER A 307 8.55 0.30 -16.52
CA SER A 307 9.56 -0.75 -16.73
C SER A 307 8.91 -2.13 -16.75
N LYS A 308 8.08 -2.46 -15.75
CA LYS A 308 7.35 -3.73 -15.71
C LYS A 308 6.53 -3.95 -16.97
N LYS A 309 5.72 -2.96 -17.38
CA LYS A 309 4.87 -3.11 -18.56
C LYS A 309 5.68 -3.30 -19.85
N MET A 310 6.86 -2.69 -19.94
CA MET A 310 7.75 -2.91 -21.07
C MET A 310 8.37 -4.31 -21.05
N THR A 311 8.75 -4.82 -19.88
CA THR A 311 9.23 -6.21 -19.73
C THR A 311 8.14 -7.22 -20.12
N GLU A 312 6.91 -7.04 -19.68
CA GLU A 312 5.77 -7.87 -20.11
C GLU A 312 5.57 -7.87 -21.64
N ILE A 313 5.75 -6.73 -22.30
CA ILE A 313 5.61 -6.62 -23.76
C ILE A 313 6.79 -7.29 -24.50
N GLN A 314 7.99 -7.21 -23.93
CA GLN A 314 9.23 -7.74 -24.54
C GLN A 314 9.39 -9.25 -24.30
N GLY A 315 8.92 -9.75 -23.13
CA GLY A 315 9.23 -11.06 -22.56
C GLY A 315 10.47 -11.00 -21.67
N ASP A 316 10.50 -11.88 -20.66
CA ASP A 316 11.53 -11.91 -19.64
C ASP A 316 12.92 -12.18 -20.24
N GLY A 317 13.93 -11.54 -19.65
CA GLY A 317 15.35 -11.74 -20.01
C GLY A 317 15.80 -11.12 -21.35
N LYS A 318 14.95 -10.38 -22.05
CA LYS A 318 15.31 -9.71 -23.31
C LYS A 318 15.47 -8.20 -23.14
N PRO A 319 16.48 -7.57 -23.78
CA PRO A 319 16.67 -6.14 -23.70
C PRO A 319 15.48 -5.38 -24.32
N ILE A 320 15.12 -4.24 -23.73
CA ILE A 320 14.00 -3.43 -24.19
C ILE A 320 14.33 -2.78 -25.55
N SER A 321 13.59 -3.18 -26.59
CA SER A 321 13.76 -2.69 -27.96
C SER A 321 12.95 -1.43 -28.25
N GLY A 322 13.32 -0.70 -29.32
CA GLY A 322 12.52 0.41 -29.83
C GLY A 322 11.09 0.00 -30.19
N ARG A 323 10.90 -1.23 -30.70
CA ARG A 323 9.57 -1.81 -31.00
C ARG A 323 8.75 -1.99 -29.70
N THR A 324 9.37 -2.39 -28.62
CA THR A 324 8.72 -2.53 -27.30
C THR A 324 8.25 -1.18 -26.77
N LYS A 325 9.10 -0.16 -26.87
CA LYS A 325 8.75 1.23 -26.50
C LYS A 325 7.56 1.74 -27.31
N LEU A 326 7.53 1.50 -28.62
CA LEU A 326 6.42 1.87 -29.48
C LEU A 326 5.13 1.12 -29.09
N LYS A 327 5.20 -0.20 -28.90
CA LYS A 327 4.06 -1.01 -28.44
C LYS A 327 3.52 -0.51 -27.09
N TYR A 328 4.40 -0.16 -26.15
CA TYR A 328 4.00 0.43 -24.87
C TYR A 328 3.23 1.74 -25.09
N ILE A 329 3.79 2.68 -25.87
CA ILE A 329 3.14 3.98 -26.16
C ILE A 329 1.77 3.76 -26.80
N LEU A 330 1.68 2.88 -27.81
CA LEU A 330 0.40 2.57 -28.46
C LEU A 330 -0.61 1.96 -27.50
N SER A 331 -0.21 1.07 -26.60
CA SER A 331 -1.10 0.49 -25.59
C SER A 331 -1.64 1.54 -24.60
N ARG A 332 -0.87 2.59 -24.34
CA ARG A 332 -1.30 3.71 -23.47
C ARG A 332 -2.28 4.65 -24.18
N LEU A 333 -2.06 4.92 -25.45
CA LEU A 333 -2.92 5.78 -26.27
C LEU A 333 -4.23 5.08 -26.63
N PHE A 334 -4.13 3.81 -27.02
CA PHE A 334 -5.23 2.99 -27.55
C PHE A 334 -5.49 1.77 -26.65
N PRO A 335 -6.03 1.96 -25.43
CA PRO A 335 -6.32 0.85 -24.55
C PRO A 335 -7.37 -0.08 -25.18
N GLY A 336 -7.20 -1.38 -24.97
CA GLY A 336 -8.09 -2.41 -25.49
C GLY A 336 -9.47 -2.37 -24.85
N ARG A 337 -10.40 -3.11 -25.44
CA ARG A 337 -11.80 -3.21 -25.00
C ARG A 337 -11.93 -3.68 -23.55
N GLN A 338 -11.12 -4.67 -23.13
CA GLN A 338 -11.17 -5.20 -21.76
C GLN A 338 -10.85 -4.12 -20.71
N TRP A 339 -9.86 -3.28 -20.97
CA TRP A 339 -9.54 -2.15 -20.08
C TRP A 339 -10.73 -1.17 -19.98
N CYS A 340 -11.53 -1.02 -21.06
CA CYS A 340 -12.71 -0.17 -21.05
C CYS A 340 -13.83 -0.74 -20.18
N LYS A 341 -13.91 -2.06 -19.94
CA LYS A 341 -14.89 -2.69 -19.06
C LYS A 341 -14.87 -2.06 -17.67
N GLU A 342 -13.67 -1.85 -17.13
CA GLU A 342 -13.48 -1.31 -15.78
C GLU A 342 -13.47 0.24 -15.72
N ASN A 343 -12.97 0.88 -16.76
CA ASN A 343 -12.69 2.33 -16.71
C ASN A 343 -13.72 3.18 -17.47
N TYR A 344 -14.37 2.60 -18.47
CA TYR A 344 -15.32 3.28 -19.36
C TYR A 344 -16.40 2.30 -19.85
N PRO A 345 -17.32 1.83 -19.00
CA PRO A 345 -18.30 0.77 -19.32
C PRO A 345 -19.14 1.05 -20.58
N PHE A 346 -19.49 2.32 -20.81
CA PHE A 346 -20.18 2.74 -22.04
C PHE A 346 -19.44 2.31 -23.32
N PHE A 347 -18.12 2.57 -23.38
CA PHE A 347 -17.32 2.23 -24.56
C PHE A 347 -17.02 0.73 -24.66
N TYR A 348 -17.09 0.00 -23.55
CA TYR A 348 -17.06 -1.46 -23.55
C TYR A 348 -18.32 -2.02 -24.20
N LYS A 349 -19.49 -1.49 -23.82
CA LYS A 349 -20.80 -1.89 -24.37
C LYS A 349 -20.96 -1.49 -25.83
N TYR A 350 -20.42 -0.33 -26.22
CA TYR A 350 -20.53 0.22 -27.56
C TYR A 350 -19.15 0.47 -28.20
N PRO A 351 -18.42 -0.55 -28.68
CA PRO A 351 -17.04 -0.45 -29.15
C PRO A 351 -16.84 0.49 -30.35
N VAL A 352 -17.87 0.75 -31.13
CA VAL A 352 -17.84 1.69 -32.28
C VAL A 352 -17.42 3.10 -31.86
N PHE A 353 -17.61 3.50 -30.62
CA PHE A 353 -17.21 4.79 -30.08
C PHE A 353 -15.79 4.81 -29.48
N LEU A 354 -15.02 3.72 -29.52
CA LEU A 354 -13.64 3.70 -29.03
C LEU A 354 -12.74 4.80 -29.63
N PRO A 355 -12.81 5.13 -30.94
CA PRO A 355 -12.02 6.23 -31.48
C PRO A 355 -12.29 7.58 -30.77
N ALA A 356 -13.55 7.86 -30.44
CA ALA A 356 -13.88 9.09 -29.70
C ALA A 356 -13.30 9.08 -28.28
N LEU A 357 -13.29 7.92 -27.61
CA LEU A 357 -12.63 7.77 -26.31
C LEU A 357 -11.14 8.05 -26.41
N TRP A 358 -10.44 7.54 -27.43
CA TRP A 358 -9.01 7.76 -27.61
C TRP A 358 -8.67 9.23 -27.78
N ILE A 359 -9.42 9.94 -28.61
CA ILE A 359 -9.28 11.38 -28.80
C ILE A 359 -9.50 12.12 -27.48
N TYR A 360 -10.62 11.84 -26.78
CA TYR A 360 -10.91 12.45 -25.47
C TYR A 360 -9.79 12.22 -24.46
N ARG A 361 -9.22 11.01 -24.38
CA ARG A 361 -8.13 10.68 -23.47
C ARG A 361 -6.85 11.44 -23.77
N ILE A 362 -6.50 11.61 -25.04
CA ILE A 362 -5.32 12.39 -25.46
C ILE A 362 -5.48 13.83 -25.00
N PHE A 363 -6.62 14.47 -25.28
CA PHE A 363 -6.90 15.84 -24.84
C PHE A 363 -6.89 15.97 -23.31
N ARG A 364 -7.58 15.09 -22.60
CA ARG A 364 -7.59 15.08 -21.14
C ARG A 364 -6.18 14.89 -20.55
N GLY A 365 -5.36 14.06 -21.17
CA GLY A 365 -3.98 13.83 -20.78
C GLY A 365 -3.13 15.08 -20.92
N LEU A 366 -3.21 15.76 -22.05
CA LEU A 366 -2.47 17.00 -22.34
C LEU A 366 -2.87 18.14 -21.42
N VAL A 367 -4.13 18.23 -21.00
CA VAL A 367 -4.61 19.31 -20.14
C VAL A 367 -4.40 18.99 -18.65
N LYS A 368 -4.85 17.81 -18.17
CA LYS A 368 -4.94 17.52 -16.73
C LYS A 368 -3.77 16.68 -16.18
N ARG A 369 -2.96 16.00 -17.02
CA ARG A 369 -1.94 15.04 -16.59
C ARG A 369 -0.56 15.29 -17.18
N ARG A 370 -0.23 16.52 -17.59
CA ARG A 370 1.05 16.87 -18.24
C ARG A 370 2.29 16.38 -17.49
N LYS A 371 2.35 16.62 -16.17
CA LYS A 371 3.50 16.20 -15.35
C LYS A 371 3.67 14.68 -15.30
N HIS A 372 2.56 13.95 -15.22
CA HIS A 372 2.58 12.49 -15.19
C HIS A 372 3.02 11.91 -16.54
N ILE A 373 2.48 12.43 -17.64
CA ILE A 373 2.88 12.02 -19.01
C ILE A 373 4.36 12.34 -19.27
N ALA A 374 4.82 13.52 -18.87
CA ALA A 374 6.25 13.87 -18.99
C ALA A 374 7.15 12.90 -18.20
N GLY A 375 6.72 12.46 -17.01
CA GLY A 375 7.40 11.43 -16.22
C GLY A 375 7.44 10.08 -16.94
N GLU A 376 6.31 9.62 -17.49
CA GLU A 376 6.25 8.37 -18.28
C GLU A 376 7.17 8.44 -19.51
N ILE A 377 7.13 9.53 -20.28
CA ILE A 377 7.99 9.71 -21.48
C ILE A 377 9.47 9.71 -21.07
N LYS A 378 9.84 10.40 -19.98
CA LYS A 378 11.22 10.41 -19.48
C LYS A 378 11.69 9.00 -19.11
N THR A 379 10.83 8.21 -18.48
CA THR A 379 11.14 6.81 -18.13
C THR A 379 11.28 5.93 -19.36
N VAL A 380 10.34 6.03 -20.33
CA VAL A 380 10.43 5.27 -21.60
C VAL A 380 11.70 5.60 -22.37
N LYS A 381 12.14 6.88 -22.37
CA LYS A 381 13.40 7.29 -22.99
C LYS A 381 14.62 6.71 -22.27
N LYS A 382 14.59 6.69 -20.91
CA LYS A 382 15.69 6.19 -20.09
C LYS A 382 15.75 4.66 -20.00
N ALA A 383 14.66 3.97 -20.24
CA ALA A 383 14.63 2.52 -20.33
C ALA A 383 15.49 2.08 -21.53
N ASN A 384 16.77 2.15 -21.32
CA ASN A 384 17.78 1.64 -22.24
C ASN A 384 18.42 0.43 -21.60
N ILE A 385 18.31 -0.66 -22.35
CA ILE A 385 19.42 -1.54 -22.66
C ILE A 385 19.89 -2.34 -21.47
#